data_358e9290900fd03101220e9efedf5e66
#
_entry.id   358e9290900fd03101220e9efedf5e66
#
_cell.length_a   1.000
_cell.length_b   1.000
_cell.length_c   1.000
_cell.angle_alpha   90.00
_cell.angle_beta   90.00
_cell.angle_gamma   90.00
#
_symmetry.space_group_name_H-M   'P 1'
#
loop_
_entity.id
_entity.type
_entity.pdbx_description
1 polymer ?
#
loop_
_entity_poly.entity_id
_entity_poly.type
_entity_poly.pdbx_seq_one_letter_code
_entity_poly.pdbx_strand_id
1 'polypeptide(L)'
;MSESAIHSYLQNHTAKEIDPAFLAYLANLSVIAQTAPEVAGAIVQELEDQRHYLKLIASENYCSPATQLAMGNLLTDKYAEGVPFQRFYEGCDNVDTVEAMARDEACNLFGAEHAYVQPHSGADANMVAFWAILTARVEVPGLEKFNT
;
A
#
# COMPACT_ATOMS: atom_id res chain seq x y z
N MET A 1 -24.92 -25.33 -11.72
CA MET A 1 -23.75 -24.48 -11.55
C MET A 1 -24.25 -23.06 -11.41
N SER A 2 -24.03 -22.41 -10.28
CA SER A 2 -24.43 -21.01 -10.12
C SER A 2 -23.61 -20.17 -11.09
N GLU A 3 -24.28 -19.32 -11.83
CA GLU A 3 -23.64 -18.35 -12.73
C GLU A 3 -22.68 -17.47 -11.91
N SER A 4 -21.45 -17.25 -12.41
CA SER A 4 -20.50 -16.43 -11.65
C SER A 4 -20.99 -14.98 -11.60
N ALA A 5 -20.77 -14.29 -10.50
CA ALA A 5 -21.15 -12.89 -10.34
C ALA A 5 -20.60 -11.99 -11.47
N ILE A 6 -19.40 -12.31 -11.96
CA ILE A 6 -18.79 -11.64 -13.13
C ILE A 6 -19.63 -11.84 -14.38
N HIS A 7 -20.05 -13.07 -14.64
CA HIS A 7 -20.83 -13.38 -15.84
C HIS A 7 -22.17 -12.65 -15.82
N SER A 8 -22.87 -12.70 -14.69
CA SER A 8 -24.10 -11.97 -14.50
C SER A 8 -23.92 -10.45 -14.65
N TYR A 9 -22.84 -9.88 -14.11
CA TYR A 9 -22.55 -8.45 -14.29
C TYR A 9 -22.34 -8.08 -15.76
N LEU A 10 -21.51 -8.86 -16.48
CA LEU A 10 -21.20 -8.60 -17.89
C LEU A 10 -22.41 -8.78 -18.82
N GLN A 11 -23.32 -9.70 -18.50
CA GLN A 11 -24.56 -9.90 -19.29
C GLN A 11 -25.57 -8.75 -19.12
N ASN A 12 -25.58 -8.12 -17.95
CA ASN A 12 -26.56 -7.07 -17.63
C ASN A 12 -26.08 -5.65 -17.93
N HIS A 13 -24.84 -5.47 -18.43
CA HIS A 13 -24.28 -4.16 -18.73
C HIS A 13 -23.66 -4.14 -20.13
N THR A 14 -23.88 -3.05 -20.85
CA THR A 14 -23.16 -2.78 -22.10
C THR A 14 -21.72 -2.36 -21.81
N ALA A 15 -20.83 -2.44 -22.79
CA ALA A 15 -19.42 -2.07 -22.64
C ALA A 15 -19.20 -0.64 -22.12
N LYS A 16 -20.14 0.26 -22.37
CA LYS A 16 -20.07 1.66 -21.85
C LYS A 16 -20.52 1.82 -20.41
N GLU A 17 -21.29 0.87 -19.91
CA GLU A 17 -21.83 0.87 -18.54
C GLU A 17 -20.97 0.08 -17.56
N ILE A 18 -19.98 -0.65 -18.06
CA ILE A 18 -19.05 -1.41 -17.21
C ILE A 18 -18.17 -0.44 -16.42
N ASP A 19 -18.27 -0.51 -15.09
CA ASP A 19 -17.33 0.14 -14.19
C ASP A 19 -16.06 -0.74 -14.03
N PRO A 20 -14.88 -0.28 -14.51
CA PRO A 20 -13.65 -1.05 -14.41
C PRO A 20 -13.22 -1.37 -12.97
N ALA A 21 -13.46 -0.48 -12.03
CA ALA A 21 -13.10 -0.68 -10.62
C ALA A 21 -13.98 -1.77 -9.99
N PHE A 22 -15.28 -1.73 -10.25
CA PHE A 22 -16.21 -2.75 -9.78
C PHE A 22 -15.93 -4.12 -10.42
N LEU A 23 -15.66 -4.14 -11.72
CA LEU A 23 -15.30 -5.39 -12.42
C LEU A 23 -14.01 -5.99 -11.85
N ALA A 24 -12.97 -5.18 -11.61
CA ALA A 24 -11.73 -5.64 -11.02
C ALA A 24 -11.94 -6.18 -9.59
N TYR A 25 -12.77 -5.52 -8.79
CA TYR A 25 -13.16 -5.99 -7.46
C TYR A 25 -13.87 -7.35 -7.53
N LEU A 26 -14.85 -7.51 -8.42
CA LEU A 26 -15.56 -8.78 -8.61
C LEU A 26 -14.62 -9.89 -9.08
N ALA A 27 -13.69 -9.59 -9.99
CA ALA A 27 -12.72 -10.55 -10.49
C ALA A 27 -11.79 -11.02 -9.36
N ASN A 28 -11.24 -10.09 -8.59
CA ASN A 28 -10.40 -10.38 -7.43
C ASN A 28 -11.14 -11.25 -6.41
N LEU A 29 -12.33 -10.83 -6.00
CA LEU A 29 -13.16 -11.57 -5.03
C LEU A 29 -13.50 -12.98 -5.53
N SER A 30 -13.76 -13.14 -6.83
CA SER A 30 -14.07 -14.44 -7.42
C SER A 30 -12.89 -15.39 -7.38
N VAL A 31 -11.66 -14.90 -7.60
CA VAL A 31 -10.43 -15.69 -7.48
C VAL A 31 -10.18 -16.10 -6.02
N ILE A 32 -10.35 -15.17 -5.07
CA ILE A 32 -10.23 -15.47 -3.65
C ILE A 32 -11.25 -16.53 -3.23
N ALA A 33 -12.50 -16.41 -3.68
CA ALA A 33 -13.58 -17.35 -3.34
C ALA A 33 -13.34 -18.78 -3.83
N GLN A 34 -12.59 -18.95 -4.93
CA GLN A 34 -12.21 -20.27 -5.43
C GLN A 34 -11.15 -20.95 -4.56
N THR A 35 -10.29 -20.17 -3.91
CA THR A 35 -9.14 -20.67 -3.15
C THR A 35 -9.43 -20.70 -1.64
N ALA A 36 -10.09 -19.66 -1.15
CA ALA A 36 -10.37 -19.45 0.28
C ALA A 36 -11.75 -18.80 0.46
N PRO A 37 -12.84 -19.57 0.36
CA PRO A 37 -14.21 -19.04 0.40
C PRO A 37 -14.55 -18.31 1.70
N GLU A 38 -13.99 -18.72 2.84
CA GLU A 38 -14.18 -18.02 4.11
C GLU A 38 -13.57 -16.61 4.09
N VAL A 39 -12.41 -16.42 3.44
CA VAL A 39 -11.79 -15.11 3.28
C VAL A 39 -12.63 -14.21 2.39
N ALA A 40 -13.14 -14.73 1.28
CA ALA A 40 -14.04 -13.99 0.42
C ALA A 40 -15.33 -13.59 1.17
N GLY A 41 -15.89 -14.48 1.98
CA GLY A 41 -17.04 -14.21 2.84
C GLY A 41 -16.76 -13.08 3.85
N ALA A 42 -15.60 -13.11 4.50
CA ALA A 42 -15.20 -12.05 5.43
C ALA A 42 -15.03 -10.68 4.75
N ILE A 43 -14.48 -10.65 3.52
CA ILE A 43 -14.34 -9.41 2.74
C ILE A 43 -15.72 -8.81 2.40
N VAL A 44 -16.67 -9.66 2.01
CA VAL A 44 -18.04 -9.22 1.72
C VAL A 44 -18.72 -8.72 2.98
N GLN A 45 -18.55 -9.42 4.11
CA GLN A 45 -19.11 -8.99 5.39
C GLN A 45 -18.49 -7.64 5.84
N GLU A 46 -17.19 -7.46 5.70
CA GLU A 46 -16.54 -6.17 5.99
C GLU A 46 -17.10 -5.03 5.13
N LEU A 47 -17.41 -5.28 3.85
CA LEU A 47 -18.07 -4.29 3.00
C LEU A 47 -19.44 -3.90 3.55
N GLU A 48 -20.23 -4.87 3.99
CA GLU A 48 -21.54 -4.61 4.62
C GLU A 48 -21.39 -3.84 5.94
N ASP A 49 -20.43 -4.21 6.77
CA ASP A 49 -20.15 -3.53 8.03
C ASP A 49 -19.72 -2.08 7.82
N GLN A 50 -18.85 -1.81 6.84
CA GLN A 50 -18.44 -0.45 6.49
C GLN A 50 -19.57 0.43 5.96
N ARG A 51 -20.63 -0.17 5.44
CA ARG A 51 -21.82 0.56 4.97
C ARG A 51 -22.82 0.84 6.09
N HIS A 52 -22.84 0.00 7.13
CA HIS A 52 -23.84 0.07 8.19
C HIS A 52 -23.33 0.70 9.48
N TYR A 53 -22.02 0.69 9.72
CA TYR A 53 -21.41 1.19 10.95
C TYR A 53 -20.56 2.45 10.72
N LEU A 54 -20.56 3.32 11.72
CA LEU A 54 -19.68 4.48 11.74
C LEU A 54 -18.29 4.08 12.27
N LYS A 55 -17.25 4.38 11.52
CA LYS A 55 -15.87 4.21 11.96
C LYS A 55 -15.47 5.38 12.86
N LEU A 56 -15.26 5.11 14.14
CA LEU A 56 -14.88 6.12 15.13
C LEU A 56 -13.38 6.10 15.47
N ILE A 57 -12.60 5.22 14.85
CA ILE A 57 -11.15 5.19 14.98
C ILE A 57 -10.56 6.24 14.04
N ALA A 58 -9.95 7.29 14.61
CA ALA A 58 -9.51 8.47 13.86
C ALA A 58 -8.42 8.18 12.79
N SER A 59 -7.67 7.08 12.94
CA SER A 59 -6.64 6.65 11.98
C SER A 59 -7.18 5.81 10.81
N GLU A 60 -8.43 5.37 10.87
CA GLU A 60 -9.02 4.60 9.77
C GLU A 60 -9.52 5.50 8.65
N ASN A 61 -9.21 5.11 7.42
CA ASN A 61 -9.67 5.78 6.21
C ASN A 61 -9.99 4.77 5.11
N TYR A 62 -10.88 5.14 4.20
CA TYR A 62 -11.22 4.29 3.06
C TYR A 62 -10.16 4.38 1.99
N CYS A 63 -9.65 3.21 1.60
CA CYS A 63 -8.68 3.09 0.53
C CYS A 63 -9.37 3.11 -0.84
N SER A 64 -8.78 3.80 -1.81
CA SER A 64 -9.31 3.76 -3.18
C SER A 64 -9.11 2.38 -3.81
N PRO A 65 -9.99 1.95 -4.74
CA PRO A 65 -9.79 0.71 -5.49
C PRO A 65 -8.43 0.65 -6.20
N ALA A 66 -7.94 1.76 -6.72
CA ALA A 66 -6.63 1.82 -7.37
C ALA A 66 -5.49 1.48 -6.41
N THR A 67 -5.53 1.99 -5.17
CA THR A 67 -4.54 1.68 -4.14
C THR A 67 -4.61 0.20 -3.74
N GLN A 68 -5.82 -0.35 -3.55
CA GLN A 68 -6.01 -1.76 -3.21
C GLN A 68 -5.45 -2.69 -4.30
N LEU A 69 -5.74 -2.39 -5.57
CA LEU A 69 -5.25 -3.16 -6.71
C LEU A 69 -3.74 -3.04 -6.91
N ALA A 70 -3.16 -1.88 -6.62
CA ALA A 70 -1.73 -1.68 -6.70
C ALA A 70 -0.95 -2.50 -5.66
N MET A 71 -1.50 -2.70 -4.46
CA MET A 71 -0.86 -3.52 -3.42
C MET A 71 -0.86 -5.02 -3.72
N GLY A 72 -1.83 -5.52 -4.46
CA GLY A 72 -2.01 -6.95 -4.74
C GLY A 72 -1.59 -7.35 -6.15
N ASN A 73 -0.42 -6.96 -6.63
CA ASN A 73 0.06 -7.31 -7.97
C ASN A 73 1.49 -7.89 -7.96
N LEU A 74 2.12 -8.00 -9.15
CA LEU A 74 3.42 -8.64 -9.35
C LEU A 74 4.56 -8.09 -8.49
N LEU A 75 4.46 -6.85 -8.00
CA LEU A 75 5.48 -6.27 -7.14
C LEU A 75 5.53 -6.94 -5.75
N THR A 76 4.49 -7.66 -5.35
CA THR A 76 4.48 -8.44 -4.10
C THR A 76 5.49 -9.59 -4.09
N ASP A 77 5.94 -10.05 -5.26
CA ASP A 77 6.90 -11.13 -5.41
C ASP A 77 8.36 -10.63 -5.39
N LYS A 78 8.57 -9.31 -5.23
CA LYS A 78 9.87 -8.68 -5.45
C LYS A 78 10.59 -8.34 -4.15
N TYR A 79 11.82 -8.83 -4.03
CA TYR A 79 12.80 -8.32 -3.07
C TYR A 79 13.42 -7.03 -3.59
N ALA A 80 13.48 -5.99 -2.71
CA ALA A 80 13.99 -4.66 -3.07
C ALA A 80 14.74 -4.00 -1.91
N GLU A 81 15.60 -4.77 -1.24
CA GLU A 81 16.44 -4.27 -0.14
C GLU A 81 17.36 -3.14 -0.61
N GLY A 82 17.51 -2.12 0.22
CA GLY A 82 18.23 -0.89 -0.11
C GLY A 82 17.28 0.28 -0.33
N VAL A 83 17.76 1.33 -0.96
CA VAL A 83 16.99 2.52 -1.31
C VAL A 83 16.91 2.69 -2.82
N PRO A 84 16.00 3.50 -3.37
CA PRO A 84 15.91 3.74 -4.80
C PRO A 84 17.27 4.04 -5.43
N PHE A 85 17.57 3.34 -6.51
CA PHE A 85 18.82 3.44 -7.28
C PHE A 85 20.09 2.95 -6.54
N GLN A 86 19.95 2.41 -5.32
CA GLN A 86 21.04 1.82 -4.52
C GLN A 86 20.53 0.53 -3.87
N ARG A 87 20.19 -0.45 -4.69
CA ARG A 87 19.66 -1.76 -4.26
C ARG A 87 20.79 -2.78 -4.09
N PHE A 88 20.55 -3.76 -3.24
CA PHE A 88 21.42 -4.92 -3.11
C PHE A 88 21.29 -5.91 -4.26
N TYR A 89 20.17 -5.86 -5.01
CA TYR A 89 19.84 -6.78 -6.08
C TYR A 89 19.55 -6.04 -7.38
N GLU A 90 19.90 -6.69 -8.49
CA GLU A 90 19.54 -6.23 -9.83
C GLU A 90 18.03 -6.36 -10.09
N GLY A 91 17.55 -5.65 -11.09
CA GLY A 91 16.16 -5.72 -11.57
C GLY A 91 15.14 -5.09 -10.63
N CYS A 92 15.51 -4.04 -9.90
CA CYS A 92 14.61 -3.28 -9.01
C CYS A 92 14.09 -1.98 -9.64
N ASP A 93 14.33 -1.72 -10.92
CA ASP A 93 14.01 -0.46 -11.60
C ASP A 93 12.52 -0.07 -11.48
N ASN A 94 11.62 -1.06 -11.57
CA ASN A 94 10.19 -0.82 -11.43
C ASN A 94 9.80 -0.46 -9.98
N VAL A 95 10.45 -1.08 -9.00
CA VAL A 95 10.25 -0.74 -7.58
C VAL A 95 10.81 0.64 -7.29
N ASP A 96 11.98 0.97 -7.85
CA ASP A 96 12.59 2.30 -7.73
C ASP A 96 11.66 3.39 -8.25
N THR A 97 11.01 3.15 -9.38
CA THR A 97 10.03 4.09 -9.95
C THR A 97 8.87 4.35 -8.98
N VAL A 98 8.29 3.30 -8.40
CA VAL A 98 7.16 3.43 -7.47
C VAL A 98 7.59 4.10 -6.17
N GLU A 99 8.73 3.69 -5.60
CA GLU A 99 9.22 4.22 -4.34
C GLU A 99 9.69 5.68 -4.45
N ALA A 100 10.37 6.03 -5.55
CA ALA A 100 10.77 7.41 -5.81
C ALA A 100 9.55 8.33 -5.96
N MET A 101 8.54 7.89 -6.71
CA MET A 101 7.26 8.61 -6.84
C MET A 101 6.57 8.79 -5.48
N ALA A 102 6.49 7.74 -4.67
CA ALA A 102 5.88 7.82 -3.34
C ALA A 102 6.62 8.81 -2.42
N ARG A 103 7.96 8.81 -2.46
CA ARG A 103 8.79 9.77 -1.74
C ARG A 103 8.51 11.21 -2.18
N ASP A 104 8.49 11.45 -3.49
CA ASP A 104 8.31 12.78 -4.05
C ASP A 104 6.90 13.32 -3.74
N GLU A 105 5.88 12.48 -3.83
CA GLU A 105 4.51 12.84 -3.45
C GLU A 105 4.39 13.10 -1.94
N ALA A 106 5.07 12.34 -1.10
CA ALA A 106 5.11 12.62 0.34
C ALA A 106 5.78 13.99 0.63
N CYS A 107 6.89 14.31 -0.04
CA CYS A 107 7.52 15.62 0.07
C CYS A 107 6.56 16.75 -0.36
N ASN A 108 5.86 16.58 -1.47
CA ASN A 108 4.90 17.57 -1.98
C ASN A 108 3.72 17.76 -1.00
N LEU A 109 3.15 16.66 -0.51
CA LEU A 109 1.98 16.67 0.37
C LEU A 109 2.26 17.36 1.71
N PHE A 110 3.42 17.08 2.30
CA PHE A 110 3.78 17.58 3.63
C PHE A 110 4.66 18.84 3.60
N GLY A 111 5.06 19.32 2.42
CA GLY A 111 5.99 20.44 2.28
C GLY A 111 7.37 20.15 2.89
N ALA A 112 7.82 18.90 2.83
CA ALA A 112 9.08 18.44 3.40
C ALA A 112 10.19 18.42 2.33
N GLU A 113 11.42 18.67 2.74
CA GLU A 113 12.59 18.57 1.84
C GLU A 113 12.95 17.11 1.54
N HIS A 114 12.68 16.20 2.48
CA HIS A 114 12.97 14.78 2.40
C HIS A 114 11.85 13.94 2.97
N ALA A 115 11.65 12.76 2.39
CA ALA A 115 10.73 11.75 2.91
C ALA A 115 11.36 10.35 2.82
N TYR A 116 11.04 9.51 3.78
CA TYR A 116 11.39 8.10 3.82
C TYR A 116 10.10 7.28 3.89
N VAL A 117 9.83 6.47 2.88
CA VAL A 117 8.54 5.81 2.66
C VAL A 117 8.55 4.30 2.87
N GLN A 118 9.68 3.74 3.35
CA GLN A 118 9.83 2.29 3.58
C GLN A 118 9.32 1.75 4.93
N PRO A 119 9.03 2.55 5.99
CA PRO A 119 8.54 1.99 7.24
C PRO A 119 7.29 1.14 7.03
N HIS A 120 7.25 -0.03 7.67
CA HIS A 120 6.13 -0.97 7.57
C HIS A 120 5.01 -0.69 8.57
N SER A 121 5.27 0.19 9.53
CA SER A 121 4.32 0.58 10.58
C SER A 121 4.62 1.97 11.13
N GLY A 122 3.67 2.56 11.87
CA GLY A 122 3.90 3.79 12.60
C GLY A 122 5.00 3.64 13.67
N ALA A 123 5.15 2.45 14.26
CA ALA A 123 6.22 2.15 15.21
C ALA A 123 7.60 2.19 14.54
N ASP A 124 7.73 1.61 13.34
CA ASP A 124 8.97 1.67 12.54
C ASP A 124 9.30 3.10 12.13
N ALA A 125 8.30 3.86 11.68
CA ALA A 125 8.47 5.26 11.33
C ALA A 125 8.98 6.08 12.51
N ASN A 126 8.41 5.90 13.70
CA ASN A 126 8.86 6.55 14.93
C ASN A 126 10.29 6.13 15.29
N MET A 127 10.62 4.85 15.20
CA MET A 127 11.97 4.35 15.49
C MET A 127 13.01 4.99 14.57
N VAL A 128 12.74 5.05 13.27
CA VAL A 128 13.62 5.70 12.28
C VAL A 128 13.78 7.19 12.59
N ALA A 129 12.68 7.89 12.90
CA ALA A 129 12.72 9.31 13.25
C ALA A 129 13.54 9.57 14.53
N PHE A 130 13.35 8.76 15.57
CA PHE A 130 14.13 8.88 16.80
C PHE A 130 15.61 8.60 16.55
N TRP A 131 15.95 7.60 15.79
CA TRP A 131 17.35 7.30 15.42
C TRP A 131 17.97 8.44 14.64
N ALA A 132 17.30 8.97 13.66
CA ALA A 132 17.80 10.10 12.87
C ALA A 132 18.08 11.33 13.77
N ILE A 133 17.18 11.63 14.72
CA ILE A 133 17.34 12.73 15.67
C ILE A 133 18.52 12.46 16.62
N LEU A 134 18.60 11.27 17.20
CA LEU A 134 19.66 10.92 18.13
C LEU A 134 21.03 10.95 17.44
N THR A 135 21.14 10.38 16.25
CA THR A 135 22.39 10.42 15.49
C THR A 135 22.81 11.85 15.17
N ALA A 136 21.91 12.66 14.60
CA ALA A 136 22.23 14.02 14.19
C ALA A 136 22.49 15.00 15.34
N ARG A 137 21.81 14.80 16.48
CA ARG A 137 21.85 15.78 17.59
C ARG A 137 22.70 15.37 18.78
N VAL A 138 23.01 14.09 18.92
CA VAL A 138 23.73 13.56 20.09
C VAL A 138 25.01 12.82 19.68
N GLU A 139 24.89 11.80 18.81
CA GLU A 139 26.04 10.95 18.47
C GLU A 139 27.10 11.71 17.67
N VAL A 140 26.74 12.32 16.55
CA VAL A 140 27.69 13.05 15.69
C VAL A 140 28.38 14.19 16.46
N PRO A 141 27.66 15.10 17.13
CA PRO A 141 28.30 16.15 17.95
C PRO A 141 29.11 15.60 19.13
N GLY A 142 28.73 14.42 19.67
CA GLY A 142 29.52 13.75 20.71
C GLY A 142 30.85 13.25 20.20
N LEU A 143 30.84 12.54 19.07
CA LEU A 143 32.05 12.01 18.43
C LEU A 143 33.02 13.12 17.98
N GLU A 144 32.50 14.22 17.45
CA GLU A 144 33.31 15.38 17.06
C GLU A 144 34.10 15.96 18.25
N LYS A 145 33.48 15.97 19.45
CA LYS A 145 34.17 16.46 20.67
C LYS A 145 35.27 15.51 21.16
N PHE A 146 35.19 14.22 20.84
CA PHE A 146 36.23 13.25 21.24
C PHE A 146 37.39 13.15 20.23
N ASN A 147 37.19 13.63 19.00
CA ASN A 147 38.21 13.61 17.95
C ASN A 147 39.05 14.92 17.87
N THR A 148 38.87 15.86 18.78
CA THR A 148 39.64 17.08 18.97
C THR A 148 40.55 16.96 20.19
#